data_6f114fcaa6c99beb2f2f679689866b8a
#
_entry.id   6f114fcaa6c99beb2f2f679689866b8a
#
_cell.length_a   1.000
_cell.length_b   1.000
_cell.length_c   1.000
_cell.angle_alpha   90.00
_cell.angle_beta   90.00
_cell.angle_gamma   90.00
#
_symmetry.space_group_name_H-M   'P 1'
#
loop_
_entity.id
_entity.type
_entity.pdbx_description
1 polymer ?
#
loop_
_entity_poly.entity_id
_entity_poly.type
_entity_poly.pdbx_seq_one_letter_code
_entity_poly.pdbx_strand_id
1 'polypeptide(L)'
;MKLKSIVLILAGILIAAYPLIKNTYAWHMQQTLLNEWEEEMKNRSQTENVNGDNMVVLTNTNNNNNNLSEEPSDDAVNSFLGLNELFSEIETDENENSSSSEPVKPTKQPIETIGLIKIEKIKANLPIMEGTTSSVLKVGVGKLIGTSDFGEVGNTALSAHRSHSYGQNFNRLNEIQEGDLITITTMDAVYNYEVYNILVVKPSDVSVLKKSKTESILTLITCHPLYTATDRLIVQAKLLPKE
;
A
#
# COMPACT_ATOMS: atom_id res chain seq x y z
N MET A 1 -29.90 -42.26 -5.87
CA MET A 1 -29.73 -41.11 -6.78
C MET A 1 -29.83 -39.77 -6.05
N LYS A 2 -30.74 -39.59 -5.08
CA LYS A 2 -30.93 -38.29 -4.39
C LYS A 2 -29.71 -37.77 -3.59
N LEU A 3 -28.93 -38.65 -2.94
CA LEU A 3 -27.78 -38.24 -2.12
C LEU A 3 -26.62 -37.65 -2.98
N LYS A 4 -26.30 -38.27 -4.12
CA LYS A 4 -25.30 -37.80 -5.04
C LYS A 4 -25.65 -36.41 -5.62
N SER A 5 -26.92 -36.18 -5.90
CA SER A 5 -27.41 -34.90 -6.40
C SER A 5 -27.30 -33.79 -5.34
N ILE A 6 -27.57 -34.07 -4.07
CA ILE A 6 -27.44 -33.15 -2.96
C ILE A 6 -25.96 -32.77 -2.74
N VAL A 7 -25.05 -33.75 -2.79
CA VAL A 7 -23.60 -33.51 -2.66
C VAL A 7 -23.08 -32.60 -3.79
N LEU A 8 -23.52 -32.83 -5.03
CA LEU A 8 -23.15 -31.98 -6.16
C LEU A 8 -23.66 -30.55 -6.02
N ILE A 9 -24.89 -30.37 -5.53
CA ILE A 9 -25.46 -29.03 -5.28
C ILE A 9 -24.67 -28.31 -4.16
N LEU A 10 -24.37 -28.99 -3.06
CA LEU A 10 -23.57 -28.42 -1.96
C LEU A 10 -22.15 -28.05 -2.42
N ALA A 11 -21.52 -28.91 -3.22
CA ALA A 11 -20.20 -28.61 -3.80
C ALA A 11 -20.26 -27.38 -4.73
N GLY A 12 -21.28 -27.26 -5.57
CA GLY A 12 -21.49 -26.09 -6.42
C GLY A 12 -21.70 -24.79 -5.62
N ILE A 13 -22.47 -24.86 -4.54
CA ILE A 13 -22.68 -23.70 -3.63
C ILE A 13 -21.36 -23.30 -2.95
N LEU A 14 -20.57 -24.26 -2.49
CA LEU A 14 -19.25 -23.99 -1.86
C LEU A 14 -18.30 -23.35 -2.85
N ILE A 15 -18.23 -23.82 -4.09
CA ILE A 15 -17.39 -23.22 -5.16
C ILE A 15 -17.88 -21.80 -5.49
N ALA A 16 -19.17 -21.58 -5.60
CA ALA A 16 -19.73 -20.25 -5.85
C ALA A 16 -19.57 -19.27 -4.68
N ALA A 17 -19.56 -19.79 -3.43
CA ALA A 17 -19.35 -18.97 -2.22
C ALA A 17 -17.86 -18.62 -1.97
N TYR A 18 -16.93 -19.40 -2.51
CA TYR A 18 -15.49 -19.25 -2.25
C TYR A 18 -14.96 -17.84 -2.56
N PRO A 19 -15.20 -17.22 -3.73
CA PRO A 19 -14.74 -15.88 -4.04
C PRO A 19 -15.36 -14.82 -3.10
N LEU A 20 -16.60 -15.01 -2.66
CA LEU A 20 -17.23 -14.09 -1.70
C LEU A 20 -16.56 -14.16 -0.33
N ILE A 21 -16.22 -15.37 0.14
CA ILE A 21 -15.55 -15.58 1.44
C ILE A 21 -14.13 -15.00 1.41
N LYS A 22 -13.36 -15.21 0.33
CA LYS A 22 -12.00 -14.69 0.16
C LYS A 22 -12.01 -13.16 0.19
N ASN A 23 -12.96 -12.53 -0.47
CA ASN A 23 -13.07 -11.07 -0.56
C ASN A 23 -13.53 -10.42 0.77
N THR A 24 -14.44 -11.08 1.50
CA THR A 24 -14.90 -10.61 2.82
C THR A 24 -13.79 -10.69 3.86
N TYR A 25 -12.91 -11.69 3.81
CA TYR A 25 -11.79 -11.82 4.76
C TYR A 25 -10.79 -10.66 4.61
N ALA A 26 -10.35 -10.33 3.40
CA ALA A 26 -9.44 -9.23 3.15
C ALA A 26 -10.04 -7.89 3.60
N TRP A 27 -11.30 -7.65 3.27
CA TRP A 27 -12.03 -6.47 3.71
C TRP A 27 -12.16 -6.39 5.23
N HIS A 28 -12.48 -7.52 5.90
CA HIS A 28 -12.60 -7.55 7.36
C HIS A 28 -11.26 -7.25 8.03
N MET A 29 -10.16 -7.86 7.55
CA MET A 29 -8.82 -7.60 8.07
C MET A 29 -8.43 -6.13 7.90
N GLN A 30 -8.73 -5.54 6.74
CA GLN A 30 -8.48 -4.12 6.47
C GLN A 30 -9.25 -3.21 7.46
N GLN A 31 -10.53 -3.51 7.73
CA GLN A 31 -11.31 -2.77 8.71
C GLN A 31 -10.77 -2.92 10.14
N THR A 32 -10.28 -4.10 10.49
CA THR A 32 -9.64 -4.34 11.79
C THR A 32 -8.40 -3.44 11.96
N LEU A 33 -7.51 -3.41 10.96
CA LEU A 33 -6.31 -2.56 10.98
C LEU A 33 -6.65 -1.07 11.07
N LEU A 34 -7.69 -0.62 10.36
CA LEU A 34 -8.15 0.77 10.44
C LEU A 34 -8.69 1.10 11.84
N ASN A 35 -9.50 0.22 12.42
CA ASN A 35 -10.08 0.44 13.76
C ASN A 35 -8.99 0.43 14.85
N GLU A 36 -8.04 -0.51 14.78
CA GLU A 36 -6.90 -0.59 15.71
C GLU A 36 -6.06 0.70 15.65
N TRP A 37 -5.79 1.20 14.45
CA TRP A 37 -5.10 2.46 14.23
C TRP A 37 -5.86 3.66 14.82
N GLU A 38 -7.17 3.77 14.58
CA GLU A 38 -8.00 4.85 15.13
C GLU A 38 -8.05 4.82 16.66
N GLU A 39 -8.13 3.64 17.26
CA GLU A 39 -8.09 3.47 18.72
C GLU A 39 -6.73 3.89 19.29
N GLU A 40 -5.62 3.53 18.63
CA GLU A 40 -4.27 3.90 19.07
C GLU A 40 -4.06 5.40 18.99
N MET A 41 -4.45 6.05 17.89
CA MET A 41 -4.44 7.51 17.73
C MET A 41 -5.26 8.22 18.82
N LYS A 42 -6.43 7.70 19.15
CA LYS A 42 -7.30 8.27 20.19
C LYS A 42 -6.69 8.13 21.58
N ASN A 43 -6.11 6.99 21.89
CA ASN A 43 -5.46 6.74 23.18
C ASN A 43 -4.25 7.66 23.35
N ARG A 44 -3.43 7.85 22.31
CA ARG A 44 -2.28 8.76 22.32
C ARG A 44 -2.72 10.21 22.58
N SER A 45 -3.74 10.69 21.88
CA SER A 45 -4.27 12.04 22.07
C SER A 45 -4.83 12.28 23.48
N GLN A 46 -5.34 11.26 24.14
CA GLN A 46 -5.80 11.37 25.55
C GLN A 46 -4.65 11.41 26.53
N THR A 47 -3.55 10.69 26.25
CA THR A 47 -2.36 10.65 27.12
C THR A 47 -1.59 11.97 27.06
N GLU A 48 -1.51 12.62 25.91
CA GLU A 48 -0.86 13.93 25.74
C GLU A 48 -1.62 15.05 26.48
N ASN A 49 -2.93 14.96 26.57
CA ASN A 49 -3.75 15.95 27.34
C ASN A 49 -3.61 15.83 28.86
N VAL A 50 -3.07 14.73 29.40
CA VAL A 50 -2.88 14.50 30.84
C VAL A 50 -1.49 14.94 31.33
N ASN A 51 -0.49 15.01 30.45
CA ASN A 51 0.89 15.35 30.77
C ASN A 51 1.33 16.70 30.16
N GLY A 52 0.55 17.74 30.38
CA GLY A 52 0.82 19.08 29.89
C GLY A 52 1.93 19.83 30.60
N ASP A 53 3.12 19.23 30.80
CA ASP A 53 4.36 19.94 31.19
C ASP A 53 5.55 18.99 31.03
N ASN A 54 6.04 18.85 29.78
CA ASN A 54 7.43 18.56 29.42
C ASN A 54 7.50 18.19 27.93
N MET A 55 7.42 19.20 27.08
CA MET A 55 7.72 19.06 25.66
C MET A 55 9.24 19.03 25.49
N VAL A 56 9.83 17.85 25.54
CA VAL A 56 11.18 17.63 25.04
C VAL A 56 11.09 17.52 23.52
N VAL A 57 11.31 18.65 22.87
CA VAL A 57 11.55 18.69 21.43
C VAL A 57 12.89 17.99 21.18
N LEU A 58 12.84 16.72 20.84
CA LEU A 58 14.00 16.03 20.28
C LEU A 58 14.15 16.47 18.82
N THR A 59 14.79 17.61 18.62
CA THR A 59 15.33 17.97 17.31
C THR A 59 16.52 17.06 17.03
N ASN A 60 16.26 15.93 16.41
CA ASN A 60 17.34 15.11 15.85
C ASN A 60 17.83 15.75 14.56
N THR A 61 18.67 16.78 14.73
CA THR A 61 19.43 17.39 13.65
C THR A 61 20.64 16.50 13.36
N ASN A 62 20.43 15.37 12.72
CA ASN A 62 21.54 14.67 12.07
C ASN A 62 21.83 15.38 10.75
N ASN A 63 22.65 16.44 10.85
CA ASN A 63 23.36 17.02 9.72
C ASN A 63 24.40 16.02 9.19
N ASN A 64 23.96 15.02 8.46
CA ASN A 64 24.82 14.31 7.53
C ASN A 64 24.72 15.01 6.17
N ASN A 65 25.73 15.82 5.87
CA ASN A 65 26.07 16.29 4.53
C ASN A 65 26.43 15.09 3.65
N ASN A 66 25.47 14.27 3.31
CA ASN A 66 25.60 13.24 2.29
C ASN A 66 25.11 13.86 0.98
N ASN A 67 25.96 13.86 -0.04
CA ASN A 67 25.55 14.04 -1.44
C ASN A 67 24.29 13.20 -1.67
N LEU A 68 23.10 13.83 -1.62
CA LEU A 68 21.84 13.15 -1.92
C LEU A 68 21.90 12.71 -3.38
N SER A 69 22.14 11.43 -3.60
CA SER A 69 22.02 10.83 -4.92
C SER A 69 20.55 10.89 -5.34
N GLU A 70 20.29 11.32 -6.58
CA GLU A 70 18.93 11.24 -7.16
C GLU A 70 18.55 9.81 -7.51
N GLU A 71 19.53 8.91 -7.61
CA GLU A 71 19.28 7.52 -7.93
C GLU A 71 18.58 6.81 -6.76
N PRO A 72 17.64 5.91 -7.05
CA PRO A 72 17.01 5.10 -6.04
C PRO A 72 18.02 4.16 -5.36
N SER A 73 17.80 3.79 -4.12
CA SER A 73 18.62 2.79 -3.45
C SER A 73 18.40 1.40 -4.06
N ASP A 74 19.40 0.52 -3.92
CA ASP A 74 19.27 -0.87 -4.39
C ASP A 74 18.07 -1.59 -3.75
N ASP A 75 17.77 -1.31 -2.48
CA ASP A 75 16.60 -1.87 -1.78
C ASP A 75 15.29 -1.37 -2.40
N ALA A 76 15.19 -0.10 -2.78
CA ALA A 76 14.02 0.45 -3.45
C ALA A 76 13.81 -0.18 -4.83
N VAL A 77 14.90 -0.34 -5.58
CA VAL A 77 14.90 -1.02 -6.89
C VAL A 77 14.45 -2.47 -6.74
N ASN A 78 15.04 -3.22 -5.82
CA ASN A 78 14.68 -4.61 -5.57
C ASN A 78 13.22 -4.76 -5.10
N SER A 79 12.77 -3.87 -4.22
CA SER A 79 11.38 -3.84 -3.74
C SER A 79 10.39 -3.58 -4.88
N PHE A 80 10.71 -2.67 -5.80
CA PHE A 80 9.88 -2.39 -6.98
C PHE A 80 9.86 -3.55 -7.98
N LEU A 81 11.01 -4.12 -8.30
CA LEU A 81 11.09 -5.25 -9.23
C LEU A 81 10.39 -6.50 -8.67
N GLY A 82 10.45 -6.72 -7.36
CA GLY A 82 9.74 -7.80 -6.67
C GLY A 82 8.22 -7.70 -6.78
N LEU A 83 7.65 -6.51 -7.03
CA LEU A 83 6.22 -6.37 -7.29
C LEU A 83 5.75 -7.17 -8.52
N ASN A 84 6.64 -7.47 -9.47
CA ASN A 84 6.28 -8.21 -10.67
C ASN A 84 5.85 -9.64 -10.37
N GLU A 85 6.56 -10.32 -9.46
CA GLU A 85 6.19 -11.66 -9.00
C GLU A 85 4.87 -11.61 -8.22
N LEU A 86 4.77 -10.69 -7.26
CA LEU A 86 3.60 -10.55 -6.40
C LEU A 86 2.32 -10.22 -7.17
N PHE A 87 2.41 -9.41 -8.20
CA PHE A 87 1.26 -9.07 -9.04
C PHE A 87 0.89 -10.17 -10.04
N SER A 88 1.85 -11.02 -10.44
CA SER A 88 1.59 -12.16 -11.32
C SER A 88 0.99 -13.37 -10.60
N GLU A 89 1.35 -13.61 -9.35
CA GLU A 89 0.81 -14.73 -8.55
C GLU A 89 -0.71 -14.66 -8.36
N ILE A 90 -1.29 -13.47 -8.34
CA ILE A 90 -2.72 -13.28 -8.09
C ILE A 90 -3.57 -13.57 -9.33
N GLU A 91 -3.00 -13.44 -10.53
CA GLU A 91 -3.69 -13.81 -11.76
C GLU A 91 -3.78 -15.34 -11.96
N THR A 92 -2.92 -16.12 -11.27
CA THR A 92 -2.86 -17.59 -11.41
C THR A 92 -3.69 -18.34 -10.38
N ASP A 93 -4.20 -17.70 -9.35
CA ASP A 93 -5.05 -18.33 -8.31
C ASP A 93 -6.41 -18.84 -8.83
N GLU A 94 -6.71 -18.70 -10.13
CA GLU A 94 -7.88 -19.32 -10.78
C GLU A 94 -7.59 -20.70 -11.40
N ASN A 95 -6.31 -21.17 -11.38
CA ASN A 95 -5.97 -22.49 -11.92
C ASN A 95 -5.07 -23.24 -10.92
N GLU A 96 -5.67 -24.08 -10.10
CA GLU A 96 -4.96 -25.08 -9.29
C GLU A 96 -4.21 -26.05 -10.19
N ASN A 97 -2.90 -25.98 -10.26
CA ASN A 97 -1.96 -27.10 -10.23
C ASN A 97 -0.53 -26.65 -10.59
N SER A 98 0.30 -26.43 -9.57
CA SER A 98 1.75 -26.58 -9.72
C SER A 98 2.45 -26.77 -8.37
N SER A 99 2.78 -27.98 -8.10
CA SER A 99 3.94 -28.62 -7.50
C SER A 99 5.07 -27.74 -6.98
N SER A 100 5.39 -27.98 -5.67
CA SER A 100 6.71 -27.98 -5.04
C SER A 100 7.53 -26.68 -5.02
N SER A 101 7.34 -25.92 -3.96
CA SER A 101 8.42 -25.35 -3.17
C SER A 101 8.08 -25.51 -1.69
N GLU A 102 9.06 -25.91 -0.87
CA GLU A 102 8.89 -26.24 0.55
C GLU A 102 8.12 -25.13 1.29
N PRO A 103 7.27 -25.49 2.29
CA PRO A 103 6.54 -24.50 3.06
C PRO A 103 7.55 -23.74 3.93
N VAL A 104 7.94 -22.54 3.49
CA VAL A 104 8.48 -21.55 4.40
C VAL A 104 7.39 -21.34 5.46
N LYS A 105 7.64 -21.80 6.69
CA LYS A 105 6.77 -21.56 7.83
C LYS A 105 6.42 -20.06 7.83
N PRO A 106 5.14 -19.68 7.78
CA PRO A 106 4.76 -18.28 7.92
C PRO A 106 5.18 -17.86 9.32
N THR A 107 6.27 -17.11 9.42
CA THR A 107 6.53 -16.29 10.60
C THR A 107 5.39 -15.29 10.63
N LYS A 108 4.40 -15.54 11.47
CA LYS A 108 3.31 -14.61 11.80
C LYS A 108 3.92 -13.44 12.57
N GLN A 109 4.63 -12.57 11.89
CA GLN A 109 4.86 -11.24 12.41
C GLN A 109 3.52 -10.49 12.29
N PRO A 110 3.04 -9.86 13.35
CA PRO A 110 1.85 -9.01 13.26
C PRO A 110 2.11 -7.96 12.18
N ILE A 111 1.15 -7.79 11.29
CA ILE A 111 1.20 -6.74 10.26
C ILE A 111 0.96 -5.43 10.99
N GLU A 112 1.98 -4.61 11.12
CA GLU A 112 1.92 -3.33 11.80
C GLU A 112 1.57 -2.22 10.80
N THR A 113 0.57 -1.41 11.12
CA THR A 113 0.18 -0.24 10.34
C THR A 113 1.09 0.93 10.72
N ILE A 114 1.76 1.53 9.73
CA ILE A 114 2.64 2.69 9.89
C ILE A 114 1.97 4.02 9.53
N GLY A 115 0.78 3.97 8.96
CA GLY A 115 0.00 5.14 8.57
C GLY A 115 -1.26 4.77 7.80
N LEU A 116 -2.04 5.79 7.46
CA LEU A 116 -3.21 5.69 6.60
C LEU A 116 -3.03 6.55 5.37
N ILE A 117 -3.49 6.06 4.21
CA ILE A 117 -3.63 6.86 2.99
C ILE A 117 -5.10 7.12 2.71
N LYS A 118 -5.46 8.39 2.52
CA LYS A 118 -6.80 8.82 2.15
C LYS A 118 -6.77 9.58 0.83
N ILE A 119 -7.64 9.17 -0.10
CA ILE A 119 -7.81 9.83 -1.41
C ILE A 119 -9.32 10.00 -1.63
N GLU A 120 -9.83 11.20 -1.34
CA GLU A 120 -11.28 11.48 -1.32
C GLU A 120 -11.94 11.21 -2.66
N LYS A 121 -11.31 11.62 -3.76
CA LYS A 121 -11.87 11.48 -5.12
C LYS A 121 -12.27 10.05 -5.46
N ILE A 122 -11.49 9.07 -5.04
CA ILE A 122 -11.74 7.66 -5.29
C ILE A 122 -12.29 6.93 -4.06
N LYS A 123 -12.56 7.65 -2.97
CA LYS A 123 -13.03 7.14 -1.68
C LYS A 123 -12.12 6.04 -1.12
N ALA A 124 -10.81 6.15 -1.35
CA ALA A 124 -9.83 5.25 -0.75
C ALA A 124 -9.51 5.72 0.66
N ASN A 125 -9.54 4.78 1.63
CA ASN A 125 -9.06 4.94 3.00
C ASN A 125 -8.44 3.60 3.40
N LEU A 126 -7.10 3.54 3.35
CA LEU A 126 -6.37 2.27 3.39
C LEU A 126 -5.24 2.33 4.41
N PRO A 127 -5.00 1.24 5.17
CA PRO A 127 -3.83 1.14 6.03
C PRO A 127 -2.56 1.00 5.18
N ILE A 128 -1.49 1.65 5.64
CA ILE A 128 -0.14 1.53 5.06
C ILE A 128 0.70 0.70 6.01
N MET A 129 1.42 -0.27 5.46
CA MET A 129 2.35 -1.13 6.17
C MET A 129 3.74 -1.04 5.56
N GLU A 130 4.78 -1.38 6.30
CA GLU A 130 6.14 -1.46 5.77
C GLU A 130 6.32 -2.69 4.88
N GLY A 131 7.01 -2.52 3.74
CA GLY A 131 7.27 -3.57 2.77
C GLY A 131 6.09 -3.90 1.86
N THR A 132 6.34 -4.76 0.87
CA THR A 132 5.38 -5.13 -0.18
C THR A 132 5.19 -6.64 -0.27
N THR A 133 5.07 -7.32 0.87
CA THR A 133 4.81 -8.76 0.87
C THR A 133 3.38 -9.08 0.39
N SER A 134 3.16 -10.31 -0.06
CA SER A 134 1.81 -10.76 -0.48
C SER A 134 0.77 -10.58 0.63
N SER A 135 1.13 -10.78 1.90
CA SER A 135 0.24 -10.56 3.05
C SER A 135 -0.14 -9.10 3.24
N VAL A 136 0.82 -8.17 3.08
CA VAL A 136 0.59 -6.72 3.14
C VAL A 136 -0.32 -6.27 2.01
N LEU A 137 0.02 -6.60 0.77
CA LEU A 137 -0.73 -6.15 -0.41
C LEU A 137 -2.16 -6.73 -0.49
N LYS A 138 -2.44 -7.85 0.20
CA LYS A 138 -3.79 -8.42 0.31
C LYS A 138 -4.73 -7.55 1.15
N VAL A 139 -4.21 -6.82 2.14
CA VAL A 139 -5.04 -6.09 3.11
C VAL A 139 -4.93 -4.58 3.02
N GLY A 140 -3.94 -4.03 2.30
CA GLY A 140 -3.77 -2.58 2.19
C GLY A 140 -2.65 -2.16 1.25
N VAL A 141 -1.93 -1.14 1.66
CA VAL A 141 -0.87 -0.48 0.91
C VAL A 141 0.48 -0.80 1.53
N GLY A 142 1.45 -1.20 0.72
CA GLY A 142 2.82 -1.43 1.15
C GLY A 142 3.74 -0.26 0.81
N LYS A 143 4.53 0.22 1.77
CA LYS A 143 5.62 1.16 1.53
C LYS A 143 6.84 0.38 1.03
N LEU A 144 7.40 0.76 -0.10
CA LEU A 144 8.59 0.12 -0.66
C LEU A 144 9.79 0.37 0.25
N ILE A 145 10.48 -0.71 0.62
CA ILE A 145 11.70 -0.65 1.44
C ILE A 145 12.76 0.16 0.68
N GLY A 146 13.55 0.97 1.39
CA GLY A 146 14.62 1.78 0.82
C GLY A 146 14.17 3.09 0.16
N THR A 147 12.87 3.40 0.18
CA THR A 147 12.33 4.72 -0.20
C THR A 147 12.33 5.67 1.02
N SER A 148 12.17 6.98 0.77
CA SER A 148 12.18 8.01 1.82
C SER A 148 11.00 7.84 2.79
N ASP A 149 11.11 8.42 3.97
CA ASP A 149 10.01 8.49 4.91
C ASP A 149 9.00 9.60 4.53
N PHE A 150 7.79 9.53 5.11
CA PHE A 150 6.75 10.49 4.81
C PHE A 150 7.17 11.91 5.22
N GLY A 151 6.99 12.86 4.31
CA GLY A 151 7.33 14.26 4.55
C GLY A 151 8.80 14.60 4.39
N GLU A 152 9.69 13.63 4.24
CA GLU A 152 11.12 13.88 3.98
C GLU A 152 11.40 14.20 2.52
N VAL A 153 12.45 14.98 2.31
CA VAL A 153 12.97 15.26 0.95
C VAL A 153 13.44 13.94 0.31
N GLY A 154 12.94 13.67 -0.88
CA GLY A 154 13.21 12.43 -1.60
C GLY A 154 12.00 11.90 -2.32
N ASN A 155 11.80 10.57 -2.29
CA ASN A 155 10.65 9.91 -2.90
C ASN A 155 10.20 8.73 -2.03
N THR A 156 9.00 8.83 -1.50
CA THR A 156 8.31 7.75 -0.78
C THR A 156 7.45 6.99 -1.78
N ALA A 157 7.66 5.70 -1.92
CA ALA A 157 6.89 4.89 -2.86
C ALA A 157 5.95 3.92 -2.14
N LEU A 158 4.68 3.95 -2.54
CA LEU A 158 3.61 3.12 -2.02
C LEU A 158 3.03 2.25 -3.13
N SER A 159 2.79 0.98 -2.85
CA SER A 159 2.19 0.05 -3.79
C SER A 159 0.95 -0.62 -3.21
N ALA A 160 -0.06 -0.83 -4.04
CA ALA A 160 -1.21 -1.66 -3.73
C ALA A 160 -1.75 -2.35 -4.98
N HIS A 161 -2.46 -3.46 -4.78
CA HIS A 161 -3.12 -4.15 -5.88
C HIS A 161 -4.14 -3.24 -6.59
N ARG A 162 -4.26 -3.42 -7.89
CA ARG A 162 -5.39 -2.92 -8.62
C ARG A 162 -6.49 -3.98 -8.58
N SER A 163 -7.22 -4.03 -7.45
CA SER A 163 -8.28 -5.03 -7.23
C SER A 163 -9.31 -5.02 -8.36
N HIS A 164 -9.81 -6.19 -8.75
CA HIS A 164 -10.96 -6.29 -9.65
C HIS A 164 -12.27 -5.86 -8.97
N SER A 165 -12.31 -5.86 -7.65
CA SER A 165 -13.46 -5.39 -6.88
C SER A 165 -13.45 -3.86 -6.79
N TYR A 166 -14.53 -3.24 -7.25
CA TYR A 166 -14.68 -1.79 -7.27
C TYR A 166 -14.51 -1.17 -5.88
N GLY A 167 -13.68 -0.14 -5.79
CA GLY A 167 -13.43 0.61 -4.55
C GLY A 167 -12.48 -0.08 -3.56
N GLN A 168 -11.87 -1.22 -3.92
CA GLN A 168 -10.86 -1.87 -3.09
C GLN A 168 -9.44 -1.51 -3.54
N ASN A 169 -8.54 -1.31 -2.59
CA ASN A 169 -7.15 -0.95 -2.80
C ASN A 169 -7.01 0.20 -3.85
N PHE A 170 -6.10 0.08 -4.82
CA PHE A 170 -5.92 1.07 -5.88
C PHE A 170 -6.71 0.77 -7.16
N ASN A 171 -7.87 0.07 -7.05
CA ASN A 171 -8.74 -0.23 -8.19
C ASN A 171 -9.05 0.99 -9.05
N ARG A 172 -9.36 2.13 -8.40
CA ARG A 172 -9.80 3.38 -9.03
C ARG A 172 -8.68 4.42 -9.21
N LEU A 173 -7.41 4.04 -9.01
CA LEU A 173 -6.29 4.99 -9.10
C LEU A 173 -6.20 5.69 -10.48
N ASN A 174 -6.72 5.06 -11.54
CA ASN A 174 -6.79 5.66 -12.87
C ASN A 174 -7.80 6.82 -13.01
N GLU A 175 -8.61 7.08 -11.98
CA GLU A 175 -9.54 8.21 -11.95
C GLU A 175 -8.90 9.49 -11.38
N ILE A 176 -7.70 9.38 -10.83
CA ILE A 176 -6.92 10.49 -10.29
C ILE A 176 -6.46 11.41 -11.43
N GLN A 177 -6.38 12.70 -11.14
CA GLN A 177 -5.93 13.75 -12.04
C GLN A 177 -4.91 14.65 -11.33
N GLU A 178 -4.13 15.39 -12.11
CA GLU A 178 -3.28 16.44 -11.57
C GLU A 178 -4.11 17.47 -10.79
N GLY A 179 -3.60 17.91 -9.63
CA GLY A 179 -4.30 18.77 -8.68
C GLY A 179 -5.14 18.02 -7.63
N ASP A 180 -5.35 16.69 -7.76
CA ASP A 180 -6.04 15.92 -6.73
C ASP A 180 -5.18 15.77 -5.47
N LEU A 181 -5.82 15.69 -4.30
CA LEU A 181 -5.15 15.60 -3.02
C LEU A 181 -5.07 14.16 -2.51
N ILE A 182 -3.91 13.82 -1.97
CA ILE A 182 -3.62 12.58 -1.26
C ILE A 182 -3.18 12.94 0.16
N THR A 183 -3.88 12.43 1.17
CA THR A 183 -3.52 12.65 2.57
C THR A 183 -2.90 11.38 3.15
N ILE A 184 -1.74 11.51 3.75
CA ILE A 184 -1.08 10.47 4.55
C ILE A 184 -1.17 10.89 6.01
N THR A 185 -1.68 10.03 6.87
CA THR A 185 -1.73 10.22 8.32
C THR A 185 -0.83 9.20 8.99
N THR A 186 0.17 9.66 9.72
CA THR A 186 1.02 8.83 10.59
C THR A 186 0.66 9.08 12.05
N MET A 187 1.29 8.39 13.00
CA MET A 187 1.10 8.65 14.43
C MET A 187 1.52 10.07 14.84
N ASP A 188 2.46 10.68 14.10
CA ASP A 188 3.10 11.93 14.48
C ASP A 188 2.64 13.14 13.66
N ALA A 189 2.13 12.92 12.44
CA ALA A 189 1.79 14.02 11.53
C ALA A 189 0.79 13.64 10.44
N VAL A 190 0.18 14.68 9.87
CA VAL A 190 -0.62 14.60 8.64
C VAL A 190 0.14 15.29 7.53
N TYR A 191 0.25 14.63 6.38
CA TYR A 191 0.92 15.09 5.19
C TYR A 191 -0.08 15.18 4.03
N ASN A 192 -0.21 16.35 3.43
CA ASN A 192 -1.06 16.56 2.26
C ASN A 192 -0.18 16.68 1.02
N TYR A 193 -0.39 15.81 0.05
CA TYR A 193 0.31 15.80 -1.21
C TYR A 193 -0.65 16.17 -2.35
N GLU A 194 -0.18 16.96 -3.30
CA GLU A 194 -0.92 17.31 -4.52
C GLU A 194 -0.32 16.58 -5.72
N VAL A 195 -1.18 15.91 -6.48
CA VAL A 195 -0.77 15.16 -7.69
C VAL A 195 -0.29 16.12 -8.77
N TYR A 196 0.92 15.87 -9.31
CA TYR A 196 1.52 16.69 -10.38
C TYR A 196 1.87 15.90 -11.64
N ASN A 197 1.88 14.56 -11.56
CA ASN A 197 2.27 13.72 -12.69
C ASN A 197 1.61 12.35 -12.64
N ILE A 198 1.12 11.88 -13.79
CA ILE A 198 0.51 10.57 -13.94
C ILE A 198 1.06 9.92 -15.20
N LEU A 199 1.61 8.72 -15.08
CA LEU A 199 2.22 8.03 -16.21
C LEU A 199 1.99 6.52 -16.13
N VAL A 200 2.16 5.87 -17.28
CA VAL A 200 2.15 4.42 -17.38
C VAL A 200 3.52 3.97 -17.86
N VAL A 201 4.14 3.07 -17.11
CA VAL A 201 5.52 2.60 -17.37
C VAL A 201 5.58 1.09 -17.44
N LYS A 202 6.67 0.55 -17.97
CA LYS A 202 6.94 -0.89 -17.92
C LYS A 202 7.31 -1.32 -16.50
N PRO A 203 7.01 -2.58 -16.12
CA PRO A 203 7.33 -3.11 -14.80
C PRO A 203 8.82 -3.07 -14.41
N SER A 204 9.71 -2.90 -15.39
CA SER A 204 11.16 -2.77 -15.18
C SER A 204 11.66 -1.33 -15.13
N ASP A 205 10.79 -0.33 -15.29
CA ASP A 205 11.18 1.07 -15.31
C ASP A 205 11.25 1.65 -13.88
N VAL A 206 12.43 1.54 -13.29
CA VAL A 206 12.73 2.04 -11.94
C VAL A 206 12.93 3.56 -11.87
N SER A 207 12.91 4.28 -13.00
CA SER A 207 13.10 5.73 -13.04
C SER A 207 12.05 6.48 -12.22
N VAL A 208 10.87 5.88 -12.02
CA VAL A 208 9.77 6.40 -11.18
C VAL A 208 10.13 6.54 -9.70
N LEU A 209 11.19 5.84 -9.26
CA LEU A 209 11.67 5.87 -7.87
C LEU A 209 12.76 6.93 -7.63
N LYS A 210 13.18 7.69 -8.65
CA LYS A 210 14.20 8.71 -8.50
C LYS A 210 13.86 9.67 -7.36
N LYS A 211 14.88 9.96 -6.54
CA LYS A 211 14.75 10.85 -5.39
C LYS A 211 14.84 12.31 -5.83
N SER A 212 14.00 13.16 -5.26
CA SER A 212 14.19 14.60 -5.34
C SER A 212 15.25 15.06 -4.35
N LYS A 213 16.00 16.12 -4.70
CA LYS A 213 16.95 16.79 -3.79
C LYS A 213 16.31 17.90 -2.95
N THR A 214 15.13 18.35 -3.35
CA THR A 214 14.51 19.56 -2.80
C THR A 214 13.06 19.38 -2.38
N GLU A 215 12.38 18.35 -2.89
CA GLU A 215 10.95 18.14 -2.68
C GLU A 215 10.70 16.79 -1.98
N SER A 216 9.65 16.70 -1.21
CA SER A 216 9.09 15.44 -0.73
C SER A 216 8.09 14.94 -1.75
N ILE A 217 8.41 13.84 -2.42
CA ILE A 217 7.58 13.21 -3.45
C ILE A 217 6.93 11.96 -2.87
N LEU A 218 5.66 11.75 -3.20
CA LEU A 218 4.92 10.52 -2.98
C LEU A 218 4.63 9.88 -4.34
N THR A 219 5.03 8.63 -4.52
CA THR A 219 4.78 7.83 -5.72
C THR A 219 3.85 6.67 -5.40
N LEU A 220 2.64 6.65 -5.99
CA LEU A 220 1.71 5.53 -5.88
C LEU A 220 1.86 4.63 -7.10
N ILE A 221 1.87 3.31 -6.87
CA ILE A 221 2.15 2.28 -7.88
C ILE A 221 1.04 1.23 -7.86
N THR A 222 0.48 0.92 -9.02
CA THR A 222 -0.45 -0.20 -9.19
C THR A 222 -0.37 -0.81 -10.58
N CYS A 223 -1.02 -1.96 -10.79
CA CYS A 223 -1.08 -2.63 -12.10
C CYS A 223 -1.87 -1.85 -13.14
N HIS A 224 -1.47 -1.95 -14.40
CA HIS A 224 -2.17 -1.38 -15.55
C HIS A 224 -1.95 -2.25 -16.81
N PRO A 225 -2.97 -2.44 -17.67
CA PRO A 225 -4.40 -2.24 -17.41
C PRO A 225 -4.95 -3.18 -16.32
N LEU A 226 -6.22 -2.98 -15.93
CA LEU A 226 -6.84 -3.69 -14.80
C LEU A 226 -6.76 -5.22 -14.89
N TYR A 227 -6.89 -5.80 -16.08
CA TYR A 227 -7.00 -7.26 -16.26
C TYR A 227 -5.74 -7.93 -16.82
N THR A 228 -4.81 -7.20 -17.41
CA THR A 228 -3.61 -7.77 -18.02
C THR A 228 -2.31 -7.42 -17.31
N ALA A 229 -2.34 -6.41 -16.46
CA ALA A 229 -1.24 -5.99 -15.58
C ALA A 229 0.15 -5.86 -16.26
N THR A 230 0.17 -5.64 -17.58
CA THR A 230 1.39 -5.60 -18.42
C THR A 230 2.28 -4.38 -18.15
N ASP A 231 1.73 -3.39 -17.51
CA ASP A 231 2.36 -2.11 -17.21
C ASP A 231 2.10 -1.71 -15.74
N ARG A 232 2.61 -0.57 -15.32
CA ARG A 232 2.35 0.03 -14.00
C ARG A 232 1.77 1.43 -14.20
N LEU A 233 0.64 1.70 -13.54
CA LEU A 233 0.11 3.05 -13.37
C LEU A 233 0.82 3.68 -12.20
N ILE A 234 1.40 4.84 -12.45
CA ILE A 234 2.15 5.65 -11.50
C ILE A 234 1.43 6.98 -11.30
N VAL A 235 1.21 7.36 -10.05
CA VAL A 235 0.71 8.68 -9.67
C VAL A 235 1.76 9.30 -8.76
N GLN A 236 2.30 10.47 -9.15
CA GLN A 236 3.29 11.21 -8.38
C GLN A 236 2.68 12.50 -7.83
N ALA A 237 2.89 12.73 -6.54
CA ALA A 237 2.39 13.89 -5.83
C ALA A 237 3.51 14.56 -5.02
N LYS A 238 3.42 15.88 -4.82
CA LYS A 238 4.36 16.69 -4.05
C LYS A 238 3.72 17.11 -2.73
N LEU A 239 4.52 17.11 -1.68
CA LEU A 239 4.09 17.59 -0.37
C LEU A 239 3.74 19.08 -0.45
N LEU A 240 2.55 19.41 0.03
CA LEU A 240 2.14 20.79 0.20
C LEU A 240 2.80 21.40 1.45
N PRO A 241 3.13 22.71 1.43
CA PRO A 241 3.58 23.41 2.63
C PRO A 241 2.55 23.24 3.76
N LYS A 242 3.03 23.11 5.00
CA LYS A 242 2.12 23.17 6.16
C LYS A 242 1.57 24.60 6.27
N GLU A 243 0.25 24.72 6.28
CA GLU A 243 -0.41 25.99 6.62
C GLU A 243 -0.16 26.41 8.07
#